data_07fc7f0e0c3a3a2aaba2288bd772becd
#
_entry.id   07fc7f0e0c3a3a2aaba2288bd772becd
#
_cell.length_a   1.000
_cell.length_b   1.000
_cell.length_c   1.000
_cell.angle_alpha   90.00
_cell.angle_beta   90.00
_cell.angle_gamma   90.00
#
_symmetry.space_group_name_H-M   'P 1'
#
loop_
_entity.id
_entity.type
_entity.pdbx_description
1 polymer ?
#
loop_
_entity_poly.entity_id
_entity_poly.type
_entity_poly.pdbx_seq_one_letter_code
_entity_poly.pdbx_strand_id
1 'polypeptide(L)'
;MIILLNGPLGIGKSTLSEALTERVDWCAMLDGDHLIELNPPPANEQETLLSVSTLLIAHYQSVGYRNFVLNHLWTVPADLSQFRAKLSELDSDVHCFRLTLPVEENLRRIERRASATGLERSYELEVFTEEHTVFSGCYGHELGVPLDASSSPGELASQVLALLGLH
;
A
#
# COMPACT_ATOMS: atom_id res chain seq x y z
N MET A 1 2.69 14.95 5.10
CA MET A 1 3.43 13.81 4.51
C MET A 1 2.46 12.72 4.08
N ILE A 2 2.68 12.12 2.91
CA ILE A 2 1.89 11.00 2.40
C ILE A 2 2.84 9.84 2.09
N ILE A 3 2.59 8.67 2.67
CA ILE A 3 3.36 7.44 2.46
C ILE A 3 2.49 6.48 1.64
N LEU A 4 2.97 6.05 0.48
CA LEU A 4 2.35 5.02 -0.34
C LEU A 4 3.10 3.70 -0.12
N LEU A 5 2.36 2.64 0.19
CA LEU A 5 2.88 1.28 0.32
C LEU A 5 2.35 0.43 -0.83
N ASN A 6 3.26 0.01 -1.70
CA ASN A 6 2.98 -0.80 -2.88
C ASN A 6 3.45 -2.24 -2.70
N GLY A 7 2.71 -3.18 -3.22
CA GLY A 7 3.11 -4.60 -3.22
C GLY A 7 1.93 -5.54 -3.40
N PRO A 8 2.20 -6.80 -3.77
CA PRO A 8 1.16 -7.79 -4.03
C PRO A 8 0.42 -8.24 -2.77
N LEU A 9 -0.61 -9.06 -2.97
CA LEU A 9 -1.40 -9.68 -1.92
C LEU A 9 -0.50 -10.43 -0.91
N GLY A 10 -0.84 -10.35 0.36
CA GLY A 10 -0.17 -11.10 1.44
C GLY A 10 1.21 -10.59 1.85
N ILE A 11 1.78 -9.58 1.17
CA ILE A 11 3.15 -9.10 1.45
C ILE A 11 3.29 -8.34 2.78
N GLY A 12 2.17 -7.86 3.35
CA GLY A 12 2.16 -7.16 4.64
C GLY A 12 1.91 -5.66 4.58
N LYS A 13 1.36 -5.13 3.48
CA LYS A 13 1.03 -3.69 3.33
C LYS A 13 0.19 -3.15 4.48
N SER A 14 -0.97 -3.75 4.74
CA SER A 14 -1.91 -3.27 5.78
C SER A 14 -1.29 -3.33 7.17
N THR A 15 -0.56 -4.39 7.49
CA THR A 15 0.14 -4.54 8.78
C THR A 15 1.24 -3.48 8.98
N LEU A 16 1.99 -3.15 7.91
CA LEU A 16 2.96 -2.07 7.96
C LEU A 16 2.27 -0.70 8.05
N SER A 17 1.14 -0.51 7.36
CA SER A 17 0.34 0.72 7.46
C SER A 17 -0.13 0.97 8.90
N GLU A 18 -0.64 -0.07 9.58
CA GLU A 18 -1.03 -0.02 10.99
C GLU A 18 0.18 0.38 11.88
N ALA A 19 1.31 -0.33 11.72
CA ALA A 19 2.52 -0.06 12.51
C ALA A 19 3.11 1.35 12.30
N LEU A 20 2.96 1.93 11.12
CA LEU A 20 3.33 3.32 10.83
C LEU A 20 2.34 4.29 11.46
N THR A 21 1.03 4.03 11.32
CA THR A 21 -0.02 4.89 11.84
C THR A 21 0.03 5.00 13.37
N GLU A 22 0.41 3.92 14.06
CA GLU A 22 0.59 3.92 15.52
C GLU A 22 1.79 4.76 15.99
N ARG A 23 2.75 5.04 15.11
CA ARG A 23 4.02 5.72 15.45
C ARG A 23 4.11 7.14 14.97
N VAL A 24 3.24 7.52 14.05
CA VAL A 24 3.23 8.86 13.47
C VAL A 24 2.01 9.63 13.98
N ASP A 25 2.25 10.71 14.68
CA ASP A 25 1.18 11.56 15.21
C ASP A 25 0.32 12.16 14.08
N TRP A 26 -0.98 12.32 14.36
CA TRP A 26 -1.95 12.87 13.40
C TRP A 26 -1.93 12.16 12.05
N CYS A 27 -1.83 10.84 12.10
CA CYS A 27 -1.76 9.97 10.93
C CYS A 27 -3.10 9.27 10.69
N ALA A 28 -3.50 9.18 9.43
CA ALA A 28 -4.64 8.39 9.00
C ALA A 28 -4.19 7.29 8.02
N MET A 29 -4.69 6.07 8.23
CA MET A 29 -4.50 4.95 7.32
C MET A 29 -5.63 4.89 6.31
N LEU A 30 -5.29 4.66 5.04
CA LEU A 30 -6.22 4.43 3.94
C LEU A 30 -5.84 3.09 3.27
N ASP A 31 -6.77 2.14 3.26
CA ASP A 31 -6.60 0.90 2.53
C ASP A 31 -7.27 1.04 1.16
N GLY A 32 -6.46 1.03 0.09
CA GLY A 32 -6.92 1.30 -1.26
C GLY A 32 -7.94 0.29 -1.76
N ASP A 33 -7.78 -0.97 -1.38
CA ASP A 33 -8.69 -2.03 -1.79
C ASP A 33 -10.09 -1.82 -1.18
N HIS A 34 -10.17 -1.42 0.09
CA HIS A 34 -11.44 -1.06 0.75
C HIS A 34 -12.08 0.21 0.17
N LEU A 35 -11.29 1.16 -0.33
CA LEU A 35 -11.82 2.39 -0.92
C LEU A 35 -12.54 2.17 -2.25
N ILE A 36 -12.23 1.10 -2.95
CA ILE A 36 -12.81 0.73 -4.25
C ILE A 36 -13.68 -0.52 -4.18
N GLU A 37 -13.89 -1.09 -2.99
CA GLU A 37 -14.80 -2.22 -2.76
C GLU A 37 -16.26 -1.76 -2.87
N LEU A 38 -16.75 -1.64 -4.10
CA LEU A 38 -18.05 -1.10 -4.42
C LEU A 38 -18.91 -2.14 -5.15
N ASN A 39 -20.24 -2.06 -4.98
CA ASN A 39 -21.20 -2.87 -5.72
C ASN A 39 -22.25 -1.99 -6.41
N PRO A 40 -22.30 -1.93 -7.78
CA PRO A 40 -21.39 -2.61 -8.70
C PRO A 40 -19.95 -2.06 -8.63
N PRO A 41 -18.95 -2.82 -9.09
CA PRO A 41 -17.57 -2.34 -9.16
C PRO A 41 -17.47 -1.08 -10.04
N PRO A 42 -16.52 -0.17 -9.74
CA PRO A 42 -16.36 1.05 -10.51
C PRO A 42 -15.86 0.73 -11.94
N ALA A 43 -16.31 1.50 -12.91
CA ALA A 43 -15.88 1.32 -14.30
C ALA A 43 -14.39 1.62 -14.52
N ASN A 44 -13.81 2.47 -13.68
CA ASN A 44 -12.38 2.78 -13.65
C ASN A 44 -11.92 2.81 -12.18
N GLU A 45 -11.28 1.74 -11.74
CA GLU A 45 -10.81 1.59 -10.37
C GLU A 45 -9.71 2.60 -10.01
N GLN A 46 -8.77 2.86 -10.94
CA GLN A 46 -7.67 3.81 -10.71
C GLN A 46 -8.17 5.24 -10.51
N GLU A 47 -9.09 5.67 -11.34
CA GLU A 47 -9.71 7.00 -11.24
C GLU A 47 -10.54 7.12 -9.96
N THR A 48 -11.28 6.08 -9.61
CA THR A 48 -12.08 6.03 -8.38
C THR A 48 -11.19 6.08 -7.16
N LEU A 49 -10.15 5.24 -7.11
CA LEU A 49 -9.17 5.24 -6.02
C LEU A 49 -8.54 6.62 -5.84
N LEU A 50 -8.10 7.24 -6.93
CA LEU A 50 -7.48 8.56 -6.91
C LEU A 50 -8.44 9.63 -6.36
N SER A 51 -9.67 9.63 -6.86
CA SER A 51 -10.70 10.61 -6.47
C SER A 51 -11.08 10.46 -5.00
N VAL A 52 -11.35 9.24 -4.54
CA VAL A 52 -11.75 8.97 -3.16
C VAL A 52 -10.58 9.25 -2.19
N SER A 53 -9.37 8.81 -2.53
CA SER A 53 -8.18 9.09 -1.70
C SER A 53 -7.94 10.59 -1.55
N THR A 54 -8.01 11.33 -2.65
CA THR A 54 -7.83 12.79 -2.66
C THR A 54 -8.88 13.48 -1.77
N LEU A 55 -10.14 13.07 -1.89
CA LEU A 55 -11.25 13.61 -1.10
C LEU A 55 -11.06 13.35 0.40
N LEU A 56 -10.70 12.11 0.77
CA LEU A 56 -10.50 11.73 2.16
C LEU A 56 -9.31 12.42 2.78
N ILE A 57 -8.18 12.49 2.07
CA ILE A 57 -6.98 13.20 2.55
C ILE A 57 -7.31 14.68 2.79
N ALA A 58 -7.94 15.36 1.81
CA ALA A 58 -8.33 16.75 1.97
C ALA A 58 -9.29 16.96 3.14
N HIS A 59 -10.26 16.05 3.34
CA HIS A 59 -11.18 16.11 4.47
C HIS A 59 -10.42 15.93 5.79
N TYR A 60 -9.56 14.91 5.93
CA TYR A 60 -8.79 14.68 7.15
C TYR A 60 -7.82 15.82 7.45
N GLN A 61 -7.21 16.43 6.43
CA GLN A 61 -6.41 17.65 6.62
C GLN A 61 -7.25 18.79 7.23
N SER A 62 -8.50 18.95 6.79
CA SER A 62 -9.39 20.00 7.30
C SER A 62 -9.74 19.83 8.78
N VAL A 63 -9.65 18.61 9.32
CA VAL A 63 -9.89 18.29 10.73
C VAL A 63 -8.60 18.03 11.54
N GLY A 64 -7.44 18.35 10.95
CA GLY A 64 -6.15 18.42 11.66
C GLY A 64 -5.18 17.28 11.44
N TYR A 65 -5.52 16.23 10.69
CA TYR A 65 -4.57 15.19 10.30
C TYR A 65 -3.56 15.73 9.29
N ARG A 66 -2.32 15.28 9.39
CA ARG A 66 -1.21 15.80 8.56
C ARG A 66 -0.39 14.71 7.89
N ASN A 67 -0.53 13.48 8.37
CA ASN A 67 0.21 12.34 7.88
C ASN A 67 -0.77 11.27 7.39
N PHE A 68 -0.43 10.61 6.30
CA PHE A 68 -1.28 9.61 5.66
C PHE A 68 -0.46 8.43 5.21
N VAL A 69 -0.96 7.23 5.46
CA VAL A 69 -0.41 5.99 4.92
C VAL A 69 -1.47 5.36 4.05
N LEU A 70 -1.22 5.25 2.75
CA LEU A 70 -2.12 4.62 1.80
C LEU A 70 -1.46 3.37 1.22
N ASN A 71 -2.09 2.23 1.36
CA ASN A 71 -1.63 0.97 0.78
C ASN A 71 -2.51 0.54 -0.39
N HIS A 72 -1.89 0.04 -1.46
CA HIS A 72 -2.56 -0.51 -2.63
C HIS A 72 -1.56 -1.27 -3.51
N LEU A 73 -2.03 -1.92 -4.57
CA LEU A 73 -1.19 -2.53 -5.60
C LEU A 73 -1.18 -1.67 -6.86
N TRP A 74 -0.03 -1.06 -7.15
CA TRP A 74 0.24 -0.44 -8.46
C TRP A 74 1.23 -1.31 -9.23
N THR A 75 0.81 -1.78 -10.40
CA THR A 75 1.63 -2.59 -11.30
C THR A 75 2.14 -1.81 -12.50
N VAL A 76 1.51 -0.67 -12.81
CA VAL A 76 1.86 0.19 -13.93
C VAL A 76 2.55 1.45 -13.42
N PRO A 77 3.84 1.70 -13.76
CA PRO A 77 4.56 2.87 -13.29
C PRO A 77 3.90 4.22 -13.64
N ALA A 78 3.26 4.30 -14.81
CA ALA A 78 2.56 5.51 -15.23
C ALA A 78 1.38 5.85 -14.31
N ASP A 79 0.60 4.83 -13.90
CA ASP A 79 -0.54 5.02 -13.00
C ASP A 79 -0.09 5.49 -11.62
N LEU A 80 0.95 4.86 -11.07
CA LEU A 80 1.54 5.30 -9.79
C LEU A 80 2.10 6.73 -9.89
N SER A 81 2.76 7.06 -11.00
CA SER A 81 3.29 8.40 -11.23
C SER A 81 2.18 9.46 -11.28
N GLN A 82 1.09 9.17 -11.98
CA GLN A 82 -0.09 10.04 -12.03
C GLN A 82 -0.73 10.20 -10.64
N PHE A 83 -0.86 9.09 -9.91
CA PHE A 83 -1.41 9.06 -8.55
C PHE A 83 -0.57 9.95 -7.62
N ARG A 84 0.75 9.78 -7.62
CA ARG A 84 1.68 10.60 -6.84
C ARG A 84 1.61 12.08 -7.21
N ALA A 85 1.59 12.39 -8.51
CA ALA A 85 1.49 13.77 -8.98
C ALA A 85 0.22 14.45 -8.45
N LYS A 86 -0.90 13.74 -8.45
CA LYS A 86 -2.17 14.28 -7.94
C LYS A 86 -2.14 14.48 -6.43
N LEU A 87 -1.59 13.54 -5.67
CA LEU A 87 -1.44 13.70 -4.21
C LEU A 87 -0.47 14.82 -3.85
N SER A 88 0.53 15.10 -4.69
CA SER A 88 1.47 16.20 -4.50
C SER A 88 0.82 17.59 -4.58
N GLU A 89 -0.40 17.68 -5.12
CA GLU A 89 -1.20 18.91 -5.06
C GLU A 89 -1.74 19.19 -3.64
N LEU A 90 -1.90 18.14 -2.81
CA LEU A 90 -2.36 18.24 -1.42
C LEU A 90 -1.21 18.34 -0.42
N ASP A 91 -0.13 17.64 -0.69
CA ASP A 91 1.09 17.63 0.13
C ASP A 91 2.28 17.28 -0.75
N SER A 92 3.28 18.17 -0.83
CA SER A 92 4.47 17.94 -1.65
C SER A 92 5.39 16.82 -1.11
N ASP A 93 5.20 16.40 0.12
CA ASP A 93 5.97 15.36 0.81
C ASP A 93 5.33 13.97 0.60
N VAL A 94 5.47 13.44 -0.64
CA VAL A 94 4.90 12.15 -1.06
C VAL A 94 6.00 11.12 -1.29
N HIS A 95 6.00 10.07 -0.48
CA HIS A 95 6.95 8.95 -0.55
C HIS A 95 6.24 7.67 -1.00
N CYS A 96 6.95 6.82 -1.72
CA CYS A 96 6.44 5.51 -2.11
C CYS A 96 7.46 4.42 -1.81
N PHE A 97 7.03 3.40 -1.08
CA PHE A 97 7.82 2.21 -0.77
C PHE A 97 7.19 0.99 -1.43
N ARG A 98 8.03 0.18 -2.06
CA ARG A 98 7.64 -1.09 -2.66
C ARG A 98 8.09 -2.23 -1.76
N LEU A 99 7.15 -2.94 -1.17
CA LEU A 99 7.46 -4.12 -0.37
C LEU A 99 7.92 -5.25 -1.29
N THR A 100 9.00 -5.90 -0.91
CA THR A 100 9.59 -7.04 -1.61
C THR A 100 9.74 -8.22 -0.66
N LEU A 101 9.48 -9.42 -1.16
CA LEU A 101 9.62 -10.66 -0.40
C LEU A 101 9.86 -11.81 -1.40
N PRO A 102 10.67 -12.85 -1.04
CA PRO A 102 10.74 -14.06 -1.83
C PRO A 102 9.35 -14.69 -2.02
N VAL A 103 9.07 -15.16 -3.23
CA VAL A 103 7.75 -15.71 -3.63
C VAL A 103 7.27 -16.78 -2.66
N GLU A 104 8.16 -17.71 -2.31
CA GLU A 104 7.86 -18.83 -1.44
C GLU A 104 7.46 -18.38 -0.02
N GLU A 105 8.08 -17.30 0.46
CA GLU A 105 7.73 -16.75 1.77
C GLU A 105 6.39 -16.01 1.73
N ASN A 106 6.12 -15.29 0.64
CA ASN A 106 4.84 -14.62 0.48
C ASN A 106 3.69 -15.64 0.36
N LEU A 107 3.89 -16.72 -0.40
CA LEU A 107 2.94 -17.84 -0.47
C LEU A 107 2.65 -18.45 0.90
N ARG A 108 3.68 -18.70 1.72
CA ARG A 108 3.49 -19.19 3.10
C ARG A 108 2.66 -18.25 3.96
N ARG A 109 2.83 -16.92 3.78
CA ARG A 109 2.02 -15.92 4.50
C ARG A 109 0.55 -15.99 4.09
N ILE A 110 0.28 -16.09 2.78
CA ILE A 110 -1.08 -16.23 2.25
C ILE A 110 -1.72 -17.52 2.76
N GLU A 111 -1.04 -18.65 2.70
CA GLU A 111 -1.54 -19.94 3.21
C GLU A 111 -1.87 -19.89 4.70
N ARG A 112 -1.02 -19.23 5.48
CA ARG A 112 -1.26 -19.05 6.93
C ARG A 112 -2.48 -18.18 7.18
N ARG A 113 -2.64 -17.09 6.42
CA ARG A 113 -3.81 -16.19 6.51
C ARG A 113 -5.09 -16.89 6.13
N ALA A 114 -5.13 -17.57 4.98
CA ALA A 114 -6.30 -18.33 4.53
C ALA A 114 -6.73 -19.40 5.56
N SER A 115 -5.77 -20.10 6.17
CA SER A 115 -6.04 -21.08 7.24
C SER A 115 -6.60 -20.44 8.51
N ALA A 116 -6.22 -19.21 8.84
CA ALA A 116 -6.67 -18.51 10.04
C ALA A 116 -8.03 -17.82 9.87
N THR A 117 -8.35 -17.35 8.66
CA THR A 117 -9.54 -16.54 8.38
C THR A 117 -10.67 -17.32 7.72
N GLY A 118 -10.44 -18.56 7.29
CA GLY A 118 -11.44 -19.37 6.56
C GLY A 118 -11.72 -18.86 5.13
N LEU A 119 -10.88 -17.96 4.61
CA LEU A 119 -10.98 -17.52 3.21
C LEU A 119 -10.67 -18.67 2.25
N GLU A 120 -11.27 -18.62 1.05
CA GLU A 120 -11.00 -19.62 0.02
C GLU A 120 -9.53 -19.53 -0.45
N ARG A 121 -8.74 -20.51 0.01
CA ARG A 121 -7.32 -20.62 -0.32
C ARG A 121 -7.05 -20.57 -1.83
N SER A 122 -7.92 -21.19 -2.62
CA SER A 122 -7.81 -21.22 -4.09
C SER A 122 -7.88 -19.84 -4.70
N TYR A 123 -8.83 -19.03 -4.25
CA TYR A 123 -9.01 -17.66 -4.71
C TYR A 123 -7.82 -16.77 -4.36
N GLU A 124 -7.35 -16.81 -3.12
CA GLU A 124 -6.18 -15.99 -2.71
C GLU A 124 -4.89 -16.39 -3.44
N LEU A 125 -4.70 -17.67 -3.75
CA LEU A 125 -3.55 -18.15 -4.52
C LEU A 125 -3.63 -17.75 -5.99
N GLU A 126 -4.82 -17.74 -6.58
CA GLU A 126 -5.04 -17.30 -7.96
C GLU A 126 -4.74 -15.79 -8.09
N VAL A 127 -5.34 -14.96 -7.25
CA VAL A 127 -5.09 -13.51 -7.21
C VAL A 127 -3.61 -13.22 -6.98
N PHE A 128 -2.97 -13.87 -6.02
CA PHE A 128 -1.53 -13.70 -5.77
C PHE A 128 -0.69 -14.05 -7.00
N THR A 129 -1.01 -15.14 -7.69
CA THR A 129 -0.22 -15.59 -8.86
C THR A 129 -0.30 -14.56 -10.00
N GLU A 130 -1.48 -14.01 -10.25
CA GLU A 130 -1.69 -12.97 -11.23
C GLU A 130 -0.94 -11.69 -10.85
N GLU A 131 -1.15 -11.17 -9.65
CA GLU A 131 -0.50 -9.96 -9.14
C GLU A 131 1.03 -10.09 -9.12
N HIS A 132 1.54 -11.23 -8.63
CA HIS A 132 2.97 -11.46 -8.54
C HIS A 132 3.62 -11.56 -9.92
N THR A 133 2.96 -12.18 -10.90
CA THR A 133 3.47 -12.30 -12.27
C THR A 133 3.64 -10.92 -12.90
N VAL A 134 2.64 -10.05 -12.77
CA VAL A 134 2.68 -8.68 -13.28
C VAL A 134 3.70 -7.84 -12.51
N PHE A 135 3.68 -7.90 -11.18
CA PHE A 135 4.55 -7.12 -10.30
C PHE A 135 6.03 -7.49 -10.45
N SER A 136 6.35 -8.77 -10.65
CA SER A 136 7.72 -9.25 -10.84
C SER A 136 8.33 -8.83 -12.16
N GLY A 137 7.51 -8.50 -13.16
CA GLY A 137 7.97 -7.92 -14.44
C GLY A 137 8.36 -6.45 -14.34
N CYS A 138 8.04 -5.78 -13.23
CA CYS A 138 8.33 -4.36 -13.02
C CYS A 138 9.66 -4.19 -12.27
N TYR A 139 10.70 -3.79 -12.97
CA TYR A 139 12.05 -3.61 -12.40
C TYR A 139 12.30 -2.12 -12.06
N GLY A 140 13.10 -1.91 -10.97
CA GLY A 140 13.61 -0.60 -10.61
C GLY A 140 12.80 0.15 -9.54
N HIS A 141 13.07 1.46 -9.41
CA HIS A 141 12.45 2.34 -8.43
C HIS A 141 11.12 2.97 -8.90
N GLU A 142 10.68 2.66 -10.11
CA GLU A 142 9.48 3.26 -10.71
C GLU A 142 8.19 2.93 -9.94
N LEU A 143 8.16 1.79 -9.23
CA LEU A 143 7.06 1.38 -8.36
C LEU A 143 7.30 1.66 -6.87
N GLY A 144 8.29 2.47 -6.53
CA GLY A 144 8.65 2.85 -5.17
C GLY A 144 10.04 2.35 -4.74
N VAL A 145 10.54 2.92 -3.63
CA VAL A 145 11.81 2.49 -3.00
C VAL A 145 11.63 1.08 -2.45
N PRO A 146 12.50 0.12 -2.83
CA PRO A 146 12.34 -1.26 -2.37
C PRO A 146 12.57 -1.37 -0.85
N LEU A 147 11.71 -2.12 -0.19
CA LEU A 147 11.73 -2.41 1.23
C LEU A 147 11.59 -3.92 1.44
N ASP A 148 12.58 -4.54 2.07
CA ASP A 148 12.54 -5.98 2.36
C ASP A 148 11.53 -6.29 3.47
N ALA A 149 10.41 -6.90 3.10
CA ALA A 149 9.32 -7.25 3.99
C ALA A 149 9.55 -8.52 4.82
N SER A 150 10.77 -9.06 4.87
CA SER A 150 11.12 -10.22 5.72
C SER A 150 11.18 -9.86 7.21
N SER A 151 11.47 -8.60 7.53
CA SER A 151 11.51 -8.09 8.90
C SER A 151 10.13 -7.99 9.54
N SER A 152 10.09 -7.86 10.86
CA SER A 152 8.84 -7.63 11.59
C SER A 152 8.21 -6.28 11.20
N PRO A 153 6.88 -6.12 11.34
CA PRO A 153 6.21 -4.85 11.00
C PRO A 153 6.79 -3.64 11.75
N GLY A 154 7.18 -3.86 13.02
CA GLY A 154 7.79 -2.81 13.84
C GLY A 154 9.18 -2.39 13.36
N GLU A 155 10.00 -3.34 12.91
CA GLU A 155 11.31 -3.06 12.32
C GLU A 155 11.17 -2.36 10.97
N LEU A 156 10.23 -2.81 10.13
CA LEU A 156 9.92 -2.17 8.85
C LEU A 156 9.45 -0.72 9.04
N ALA A 157 8.55 -0.49 9.99
CA ALA A 157 8.11 0.86 10.32
C ALA A 157 9.29 1.74 10.77
N SER A 158 10.20 1.22 11.60
CA SER A 158 11.42 1.93 12.00
C SER A 158 12.33 2.25 10.80
N GLN A 159 12.48 1.32 9.85
CA GLN A 159 13.26 1.53 8.63
C GLN A 159 12.64 2.64 7.76
N VAL A 160 11.31 2.59 7.55
CA VAL A 160 10.60 3.63 6.78
C VAL A 160 10.79 5.00 7.43
N LEU A 161 10.57 5.10 8.75
CA LEU A 161 10.72 6.37 9.48
C LEU A 161 12.17 6.89 9.41
N ALA A 162 13.17 6.01 9.55
CA ALA A 162 14.57 6.40 9.39
C ALA A 162 14.90 6.92 7.97
N LEU A 163 14.35 6.28 6.93
CA LEU A 163 14.50 6.74 5.54
C LEU A 163 13.84 8.12 5.29
N LEU A 164 12.81 8.44 6.07
CA LEU A 164 12.11 9.73 6.04
C LEU A 164 12.74 10.78 6.97
N GLY A 165 13.80 10.42 7.73
CA GLY A 165 14.44 11.31 8.69
C GLY A 165 13.61 11.57 9.97
N LEU A 166 12.65 10.69 10.25
CA LEU A 166 11.79 10.73 11.44
C LEU A 166 12.32 9.76 12.49
N HIS A 167 12.41 10.19 13.77
CA HIS A 167 12.97 9.42 14.88
C HIS A 167 12.01 9.37 16.07
#